data_1a1186ed67c9620e38239001c8789cc1
#
_entry.id   1a1186ed67c9620e38239001c8789cc1
#
_cell.length_a   1.000
_cell.length_b   1.000
_cell.length_c   1.000
_cell.angle_alpha   90.00
_cell.angle_beta   90.00
_cell.angle_gamma   90.00
#
_symmetry.space_group_name_H-M   'P 1'
#
loop_
_entity.id
_entity.type
_entity.pdbx_description
1 polymer ?
#
loop_
_entity_poly.entity_id
_entity_poly.type
_entity_poly.pdbx_seq_one_letter_code
_entity_poly.pdbx_strand_id
1 'polypeptide(L)'
;LVTSPVPMNPSKIVCVHLNYSSRVEEFGARLPKAPTYFLKPPSALIRSGEPVVRPRGCRYLNFEGEIVAVIGSRCRGIEPEDAGRFVAGYTVGNDFGLHDFRDTDAGSMLRVKGSDTMCPVLEPVVSGWDFRGRGIRTLVNGEVRQSGNTDEMQWDPHYLIADISRTHTLLPGDLVFTGTPAGSRPVEPGDEVAVEVDGLGRLVNPVVAAEWGIPEGYGAQPSESEEVRSTALGGDWEYRGVRPPRPAAR
;
A
#
# COMPACT_ATOMS: atom_id res chain seq x y z
N LEU A 1 16.46 20.13 1.68
CA LEU A 1 15.15 19.53 1.92
C LEU A 1 14.60 20.12 3.21
N VAL A 2 13.43 20.74 3.16
CA VAL A 2 12.76 21.33 4.33
C VAL A 2 11.74 20.31 4.82
N THR A 3 11.87 19.88 6.07
CA THR A 3 10.84 19.09 6.74
C THR A 3 9.78 20.06 7.25
N SER A 4 8.54 19.92 6.78
CA SER A 4 7.41 20.68 7.30
C SER A 4 6.58 19.79 8.22
N PRO A 5 6.18 20.26 9.39
CA PRO A 5 5.20 19.55 10.19
C PRO A 5 3.80 19.71 9.54
N VAL A 6 3.52 18.95 8.50
CA VAL A 6 2.14 18.80 8.03
C VAL A 6 1.51 17.79 8.98
N PRO A 7 0.48 18.15 9.76
CA PRO A 7 -0.18 17.18 10.61
C PRO A 7 -0.78 16.10 9.72
N MET A 8 -0.31 14.87 9.84
CA MET A 8 -0.94 13.73 9.17
C MET A 8 -2.23 13.37 9.90
N ASN A 9 -3.28 14.07 9.55
CA ASN A 9 -4.65 13.78 9.98
C ASN A 9 -5.55 13.71 8.74
N PRO A 10 -5.35 12.68 7.90
CA PRO A 10 -6.04 12.57 6.62
C PRO A 10 -7.54 12.43 6.79
N SER A 11 -8.31 13.10 5.92
CA SER A 11 -9.73 12.82 5.78
C SER A 11 -9.96 11.50 5.03
N LYS A 12 -8.99 11.13 4.20
CA LYS A 12 -8.95 9.87 3.44
C LYS A 12 -7.51 9.49 3.09
N ILE A 13 -7.30 8.19 2.93
CA ILE A 13 -6.08 7.58 2.45
C ILE A 13 -6.44 6.82 1.19
N VAL A 14 -5.94 7.28 0.04
CA VAL A 14 -6.23 6.68 -1.27
C VAL A 14 -5.01 5.88 -1.70
N CYS A 15 -5.20 4.62 -2.06
CA CYS A 15 -4.15 3.72 -2.51
C CYS A 15 -4.44 3.27 -3.94
N VAL A 16 -3.43 3.26 -4.81
CA VAL A 16 -3.55 2.67 -6.14
C VAL A 16 -3.29 1.16 -6.06
N HIS A 17 -4.04 0.39 -6.86
CA HIS A 17 -3.73 -1.03 -7.04
C HIS A 17 -2.40 -1.21 -7.78
N LEU A 18 -2.28 -2.15 -8.67
CA LEU A 18 -1.06 -2.43 -9.43
C LEU A 18 -0.55 -1.17 -10.17
N ASN A 19 0.67 -0.71 -9.81
CA ASN A 19 1.29 0.46 -10.44
C ASN A 19 2.75 0.25 -10.83
N TYR A 20 3.45 -0.72 -10.25
CA TYR A 20 4.82 -1.07 -10.63
C TYR A 20 4.84 -2.20 -11.65
N SER A 21 5.65 -2.05 -12.72
CA SER A 21 5.76 -3.06 -13.78
C SER A 21 6.20 -4.41 -13.23
N SER A 22 7.17 -4.44 -12.31
CA SER A 22 7.63 -5.66 -11.64
C SER A 22 6.51 -6.39 -10.91
N ARG A 23 5.61 -5.65 -10.23
CA ARG A 23 4.46 -6.26 -9.54
C ARG A 23 3.41 -6.80 -10.51
N VAL A 24 3.20 -6.12 -11.63
CA VAL A 24 2.32 -6.56 -12.72
C VAL A 24 2.82 -7.87 -13.33
N GLU A 25 4.12 -7.98 -13.57
CA GLU A 25 4.78 -9.17 -14.09
C GLU A 25 4.69 -10.34 -13.10
N GLU A 26 4.95 -10.10 -11.81
CA GLU A 26 4.85 -11.11 -10.75
C GLU A 26 3.48 -11.79 -10.73
N PHE A 27 2.42 -11.02 -10.87
CA PHE A 27 1.06 -11.57 -10.95
C PHE A 27 0.67 -12.07 -12.35
N GLY A 28 1.51 -11.87 -13.36
CA GLY A 28 1.15 -12.08 -14.75
C GLY A 28 -0.14 -11.34 -15.12
N ALA A 29 -0.37 -10.18 -14.51
CA ALA A 29 -1.55 -9.37 -14.69
C ALA A 29 -1.45 -8.50 -15.95
N ARG A 30 -2.56 -7.86 -16.32
CA ARG A 30 -2.57 -6.77 -17.30
C ARG A 30 -2.96 -5.50 -16.56
N LEU A 31 -2.21 -4.44 -16.82
CA LEU A 31 -2.59 -3.12 -16.34
C LEU A 31 -3.95 -2.71 -16.94
N PRO A 32 -4.86 -2.16 -16.15
CA PRO A 32 -6.06 -1.54 -16.67
C PRO A 32 -5.71 -0.29 -17.51
N LYS A 33 -6.67 0.22 -18.27
CA LYS A 33 -6.48 1.44 -19.08
C LYS A 33 -6.32 2.71 -18.25
N ALA A 34 -6.76 2.68 -17.00
CA ALA A 34 -6.68 3.75 -16.02
C ALA A 34 -6.40 3.15 -14.64
N PRO A 35 -5.80 3.91 -13.71
CA PRO A 35 -5.55 3.42 -12.36
C PRO A 35 -6.85 3.04 -11.65
N THR A 36 -6.79 2.01 -10.83
CA THR A 36 -7.86 1.61 -9.92
C THR A 36 -7.44 1.85 -8.49
N TYR A 37 -8.39 2.23 -7.64
CA TYR A 37 -8.12 2.69 -6.29
C TYR A 37 -8.95 1.96 -5.25
N PHE A 38 -8.44 1.96 -4.03
CA PHE A 38 -9.17 1.61 -2.82
C PHE A 38 -8.84 2.64 -1.71
N LEU A 39 -9.59 2.58 -0.63
CA LEU A 39 -9.42 3.47 0.51
C LEU A 39 -8.98 2.69 1.73
N LYS A 40 -8.06 3.27 2.50
CA LYS A 40 -7.84 2.90 3.89
C LYS A 40 -8.52 3.93 4.79
N PRO A 41 -9.24 3.51 5.84
CA PRO A 41 -9.78 4.46 6.82
C PRO A 41 -8.63 5.12 7.61
N PRO A 42 -8.80 6.38 8.04
CA PRO A 42 -7.79 7.05 8.87
C PRO A 42 -7.42 6.30 10.14
N SER A 43 -8.33 5.47 10.69
CA SER A 43 -8.08 4.62 11.86
C SER A 43 -7.04 3.53 11.64
N ALA A 44 -6.72 3.20 10.38
CA ALA A 44 -5.64 2.25 10.05
C ALA A 44 -4.24 2.86 10.22
N LEU A 45 -4.13 4.20 10.30
CA LEU A 45 -2.87 4.93 10.32
C LEU A 45 -2.11 4.69 11.61
N ILE A 46 -0.83 4.34 11.49
CA ILE A 46 0.13 4.27 12.58
C ILE A 46 1.46 4.88 12.15
N ARG A 47 2.35 5.15 13.12
CA ARG A 47 3.66 5.77 12.90
C ARG A 47 4.80 4.75 12.94
N SER A 48 5.98 5.18 12.55
CA SER A 48 7.21 4.40 12.73
C SER A 48 7.40 4.03 14.21
N GLY A 49 7.74 2.78 14.47
CA GLY A 49 7.90 2.22 15.80
C GLY A 49 6.63 1.66 16.44
N GLU A 50 5.45 2.04 15.95
CA GLU A 50 4.20 1.46 16.43
C GLU A 50 3.97 0.06 15.84
N PRO A 51 3.35 -0.88 16.58
CA PRO A 51 3.20 -2.24 16.12
C PRO A 51 2.11 -2.39 15.04
N VAL A 52 2.41 -3.18 14.02
CA VAL A 52 1.40 -3.76 13.13
C VAL A 52 0.84 -5.00 13.78
N VAL A 53 -0.47 -5.06 13.97
CA VAL A 53 -1.14 -6.11 14.77
C VAL A 53 -1.79 -7.13 13.85
N ARG A 54 -1.34 -8.40 13.92
CA ARG A 54 -1.97 -9.51 13.20
C ARG A 54 -2.96 -10.25 14.11
N PRO A 55 -4.25 -10.32 13.74
CA PRO A 55 -5.24 -11.10 14.51
C PRO A 55 -4.87 -12.59 14.59
N ARG A 56 -5.12 -13.24 15.74
CA ARG A 56 -4.92 -14.69 15.84
C ARG A 56 -5.84 -15.43 14.86
N GLY A 57 -5.30 -16.46 14.20
CA GLY A 57 -5.99 -17.22 13.15
C GLY A 57 -5.77 -16.70 11.74
N CYS A 58 -5.25 -15.47 11.58
CA CYS A 58 -4.83 -14.95 10.26
C CYS A 58 -3.37 -15.31 9.98
N ARG A 59 -3.04 -15.54 8.70
CA ARG A 59 -1.73 -16.01 8.25
C ARG A 59 -1.11 -15.12 7.18
N TYR A 60 -1.92 -14.42 6.41
CA TYR A 60 -1.48 -13.74 5.20
C TYR A 60 -1.46 -12.22 5.38
N LEU A 61 -0.72 -11.77 6.40
CA LEU A 61 -0.40 -10.37 6.61
C LEU A 61 0.81 -10.00 5.75
N ASN A 62 0.60 -9.29 4.65
CA ASN A 62 1.65 -8.88 3.73
C ASN A 62 2.06 -7.43 3.93
N PHE A 63 3.35 -7.14 3.74
CA PHE A 63 3.90 -5.79 3.61
C PHE A 63 3.85 -5.32 2.15
N GLU A 64 3.72 -4.02 1.94
CA GLU A 64 3.84 -3.36 0.63
C GLU A 64 4.46 -1.98 0.85
N GLY A 65 5.81 -1.89 0.69
CA GLY A 65 6.53 -0.63 0.83
C GLY A 65 6.20 0.32 -0.30
N GLU A 66 5.88 1.58 0.04
CA GLU A 66 5.39 2.57 -0.91
C GLU A 66 5.92 3.98 -0.64
N ILE A 67 5.94 4.79 -1.68
CA ILE A 67 6.05 6.23 -1.57
C ILE A 67 4.64 6.79 -1.38
N VAL A 68 4.53 7.78 -0.50
CA VAL A 68 3.26 8.43 -0.18
C VAL A 68 3.35 9.91 -0.49
N ALA A 69 2.48 10.41 -1.35
CA ALA A 69 2.29 11.84 -1.55
C ALA A 69 1.33 12.39 -0.49
N VAL A 70 1.71 13.51 0.14
CA VAL A 70 0.91 14.20 1.15
C VAL A 70 0.33 15.47 0.56
N ILE A 71 -0.99 15.59 0.57
CA ILE A 71 -1.67 16.77 0.03
C ILE A 71 -1.45 17.98 0.96
N GLY A 72 -1.04 19.10 0.39
CA GLY A 72 -0.75 20.34 1.11
C GLY A 72 -1.85 21.39 1.02
N SER A 73 -2.62 21.36 -0.05
CA SER A 73 -3.73 22.30 -0.25
C SER A 73 -4.90 21.63 -0.97
N ARG A 74 -6.10 22.16 -0.72
CA ARG A 74 -7.33 21.63 -1.31
C ARG A 74 -7.26 21.66 -2.84
N CYS A 75 -7.51 20.52 -3.49
CA CYS A 75 -7.57 20.44 -4.95
C CYS A 75 -8.76 19.61 -5.43
N ARG A 76 -9.23 19.95 -6.65
CA ARG A 76 -10.35 19.29 -7.32
C ARG A 76 -10.28 19.58 -8.81
N GLY A 77 -10.28 18.54 -9.66
CA GLY A 77 -10.29 18.68 -11.12
C GLY A 77 -9.06 19.40 -11.66
N ILE A 78 -7.87 19.02 -11.17
CA ILE A 78 -6.59 19.61 -11.60
C ILE A 78 -5.96 18.76 -12.71
N GLU A 79 -5.06 19.37 -13.48
CA GLU A 79 -4.24 18.67 -14.47
C GLU A 79 -2.96 18.10 -13.83
N PRO A 80 -2.36 17.01 -14.38
CA PRO A 80 -1.14 16.41 -13.82
C PRO A 80 0.03 17.40 -13.68
N GLU A 81 0.19 18.32 -14.61
CA GLU A 81 1.26 19.33 -14.62
C GLU A 81 1.15 20.31 -13.45
N ASP A 82 -0.05 20.51 -12.93
CA ASP A 82 -0.31 21.38 -11.80
C ASP A 82 -0.25 20.67 -10.45
N ALA A 83 -0.29 19.34 -10.43
CA ALA A 83 -0.43 18.55 -9.20
C ALA A 83 0.65 18.86 -8.16
N GLY A 84 1.87 19.11 -8.57
CA GLY A 84 2.98 19.46 -7.67
C GLY A 84 2.72 20.68 -6.79
N ARG A 85 1.85 21.61 -7.20
CA ARG A 85 1.49 22.81 -6.42
C ARG A 85 0.60 22.48 -5.22
N PHE A 86 -0.05 21.31 -5.24
CA PHE A 86 -0.98 20.87 -4.20
C PHE A 86 -0.36 19.84 -3.26
N VAL A 87 0.86 19.39 -3.53
CA VAL A 87 1.61 18.43 -2.72
C VAL A 87 2.44 19.18 -1.66
N ALA A 88 2.25 18.84 -0.38
CA ALA A 88 3.10 19.35 0.71
C ALA A 88 4.50 18.72 0.67
N GLY A 89 4.55 17.47 0.24
CA GLY A 89 5.78 16.68 0.14
C GLY A 89 5.47 15.20 0.04
N TYR A 90 6.52 14.41 0.24
CA TYR A 90 6.47 12.97 0.14
C TYR A 90 7.00 12.33 1.41
N THR A 91 6.58 11.10 1.64
CA THR A 91 7.06 10.29 2.75
C THR A 91 7.04 8.81 2.39
N VAL A 92 7.44 7.96 3.34
CA VAL A 92 7.46 6.51 3.21
C VAL A 92 6.23 5.92 3.89
N GLY A 93 5.55 4.99 3.24
CA GLY A 93 4.45 4.23 3.80
C GLY A 93 4.61 2.73 3.62
N ASN A 94 3.76 1.98 4.30
CA ASN A 94 3.64 0.54 4.11
C ASN A 94 2.15 0.19 4.05
N ASP A 95 1.69 -0.25 2.87
CA ASP A 95 0.29 -0.65 2.65
C ASP A 95 0.07 -2.11 3.06
N PHE A 96 0.12 -2.38 4.38
CA PHE A 96 -0.15 -3.72 4.87
C PHE A 96 -1.52 -4.23 4.44
N GLY A 97 -1.56 -5.55 4.13
CA GLY A 97 -2.77 -6.22 3.72
C GLY A 97 -2.97 -7.55 4.42
N LEU A 98 -4.16 -7.75 5.00
CA LEU A 98 -4.59 -8.99 5.64
C LEU A 98 -5.38 -9.82 4.64
N HIS A 99 -4.65 -10.55 3.77
CA HIS A 99 -5.23 -11.24 2.61
C HIS A 99 -6.17 -12.39 2.96
N ASP A 100 -6.17 -12.87 4.20
CA ASP A 100 -7.11 -13.87 4.72
C ASP A 100 -8.59 -13.55 4.45
N PHE A 101 -8.93 -12.28 4.27
CA PHE A 101 -10.29 -11.81 3.99
C PHE A 101 -10.58 -11.47 2.53
N ARG A 102 -9.64 -11.77 1.62
CA ARG A 102 -9.77 -11.36 0.22
C ARG A 102 -11.03 -11.90 -0.46
N ASP A 103 -11.38 -13.16 -0.21
CA ASP A 103 -12.57 -13.80 -0.79
C ASP A 103 -13.84 -13.04 -0.39
N THR A 104 -13.94 -12.67 0.89
CA THR A 104 -15.13 -12.02 1.42
C THR A 104 -15.21 -10.55 1.01
N ASP A 105 -14.07 -9.85 1.05
CA ASP A 105 -14.02 -8.42 0.71
C ASP A 105 -14.14 -8.17 -0.79
N ALA A 106 -13.73 -9.12 -1.63
CA ALA A 106 -13.71 -8.96 -3.07
C ALA A 106 -13.14 -7.57 -3.46
N GLY A 107 -13.89 -6.77 -4.19
CA GLY A 107 -13.45 -5.44 -4.61
C GLY A 107 -13.46 -4.36 -3.51
N SER A 108 -14.10 -4.60 -2.36
CA SER A 108 -14.21 -3.56 -1.30
C SER A 108 -12.90 -3.32 -0.57
N MET A 109 -12.09 -4.37 -0.39
CA MET A 109 -10.79 -4.35 0.29
C MET A 109 -10.81 -3.82 1.73
N LEU A 110 -12.00 -3.67 2.35
CA LEU A 110 -12.13 -3.01 3.65
C LEU A 110 -11.35 -3.74 4.76
N ARG A 111 -11.54 -5.07 4.90
CA ARG A 111 -10.83 -5.87 5.91
C ARG A 111 -9.39 -6.13 5.49
N VAL A 112 -9.19 -6.38 4.19
CA VAL A 112 -7.85 -6.66 3.66
C VAL A 112 -6.91 -5.50 3.87
N LYS A 113 -7.33 -4.28 3.55
CA LYS A 113 -6.45 -3.11 3.53
C LYS A 113 -6.75 -2.06 4.60
N GLY A 114 -7.96 -2.08 5.16
CA GLY A 114 -8.46 -1.03 6.05
C GLY A 114 -8.54 -1.42 7.53
N SER A 115 -8.08 -2.60 7.93
CA SER A 115 -8.03 -2.98 9.34
C SER A 115 -7.07 -2.08 10.12
N ASP A 116 -7.30 -1.96 11.43
CA ASP A 116 -6.47 -1.13 12.31
C ASP A 116 -4.99 -1.52 12.20
N THR A 117 -4.10 -0.55 12.26
CA THR A 117 -2.64 -0.67 12.17
C THR A 117 -2.07 -1.03 10.79
N MET A 118 -2.91 -1.18 9.76
CA MET A 118 -2.48 -1.62 8.43
C MET A 118 -1.93 -0.48 7.54
N CYS A 119 -1.66 0.71 8.10
CA CYS A 119 -1.19 1.87 7.36
C CYS A 119 -0.04 2.61 8.09
N PRO A 120 1.13 1.99 8.26
CA PRO A 120 2.30 2.70 8.77
C PRO A 120 2.75 3.81 7.83
N VAL A 121 3.07 5.00 8.37
CA VAL A 121 3.61 6.14 7.61
C VAL A 121 4.71 6.83 8.41
N LEU A 122 5.80 7.21 7.72
CA LEU A 122 6.94 7.91 8.31
C LEU A 122 6.63 9.41 8.48
N GLU A 123 7.08 9.98 9.59
CA GLU A 123 7.19 11.43 9.81
C GLU A 123 8.66 11.81 10.04
N PRO A 124 9.09 12.99 9.61
CA PRO A 124 8.34 14.06 8.94
C PRO A 124 8.20 13.87 7.43
N VAL A 125 7.30 14.64 6.84
CA VAL A 125 7.12 14.76 5.38
C VAL A 125 8.26 15.58 4.79
N VAL A 126 8.80 15.16 3.64
CA VAL A 126 9.92 15.85 2.96
C VAL A 126 9.37 16.66 1.79
N SER A 127 9.46 17.98 1.89
CA SER A 127 9.06 18.90 0.81
C SER A 127 10.18 19.08 -0.22
N GLY A 128 9.80 19.35 -1.48
CA GLY A 128 10.77 19.59 -2.55
C GLY A 128 11.55 18.34 -2.98
N TRP A 129 11.15 17.17 -2.55
CA TRP A 129 11.73 15.91 -3.01
C TRP A 129 11.20 15.54 -4.40
N ASP A 130 12.11 15.16 -5.31
CA ASP A 130 11.77 14.68 -6.64
C ASP A 130 11.65 13.16 -6.61
N PHE A 131 10.49 12.65 -7.02
CA PHE A 131 10.19 11.22 -7.01
C PHE A 131 10.85 10.44 -8.15
N ARG A 132 11.42 11.07 -9.17
CA ARG A 132 11.98 10.40 -10.34
C ARG A 132 13.28 9.69 -10.03
N GLY A 133 13.43 8.45 -10.52
CA GLY A 133 14.67 7.68 -10.40
C GLY A 133 15.05 7.30 -8.97
N ARG A 134 14.09 7.13 -8.06
CA ARG A 134 14.36 6.82 -6.64
C ARG A 134 14.23 5.34 -6.36
N GLY A 135 15.22 4.81 -5.64
CA GLY A 135 15.17 3.45 -5.13
C GLY A 135 14.20 3.32 -3.95
N ILE A 136 13.49 2.20 -3.93
CA ILE A 136 12.66 1.76 -2.81
C ILE A 136 13.02 0.33 -2.45
N ARG A 137 13.16 0.04 -1.15
CA ARG A 137 13.43 -1.31 -0.63
C ARG A 137 12.55 -1.57 0.58
N THR A 138 12.05 -2.80 0.67
CA THR A 138 11.43 -3.31 1.90
C THR A 138 12.27 -4.45 2.44
N LEU A 139 12.57 -4.37 3.73
CA LEU A 139 13.38 -5.35 4.45
C LEU A 139 12.51 -6.02 5.52
N VAL A 140 12.70 -7.32 5.70
CA VAL A 140 12.14 -8.08 6.82
C VAL A 140 13.30 -8.66 7.61
N ASN A 141 13.39 -8.31 8.89
CA ASN A 141 14.51 -8.71 9.77
C ASN A 141 15.89 -8.35 9.19
N GLY A 142 15.99 -7.22 8.50
CA GLY A 142 17.21 -6.75 7.85
C GLY A 142 17.50 -7.35 6.47
N GLU A 143 16.72 -8.33 6.00
CA GLU A 143 16.88 -8.93 4.68
C GLU A 143 15.99 -8.23 3.65
N VAL A 144 16.55 -7.82 2.51
CA VAL A 144 15.79 -7.18 1.42
C VAL A 144 14.82 -8.19 0.80
N ARG A 145 13.53 -7.85 0.82
CA ARG A 145 12.43 -8.63 0.24
C ARG A 145 11.81 -7.97 -0.99
N GLN A 146 11.75 -6.64 -1.00
CA GLN A 146 11.36 -5.87 -2.19
C GLN A 146 12.50 -4.92 -2.56
N SER A 147 12.72 -4.76 -3.84
CA SER A 147 13.62 -3.76 -4.41
C SER A 147 13.04 -3.28 -5.73
N GLY A 148 12.88 -1.98 -5.87
CA GLY A 148 12.33 -1.36 -7.07
C GLY A 148 12.80 0.08 -7.24
N ASN A 149 12.35 0.69 -8.32
CA ASN A 149 12.62 2.07 -8.64
C ASN A 149 11.32 2.78 -9.05
N THR A 150 11.20 4.04 -8.72
CA THR A 150 10.01 4.84 -9.08
C THR A 150 9.79 4.95 -10.59
N ASP A 151 10.82 4.76 -11.39
CA ASP A 151 10.70 4.73 -12.86
C ASP A 151 9.91 3.52 -13.39
N GLU A 152 9.64 2.52 -12.51
CA GLU A 152 8.78 1.39 -12.83
C GLU A 152 7.27 1.72 -12.73
N MET A 153 6.92 2.87 -12.14
CA MET A 153 5.52 3.27 -12.00
C MET A 153 4.88 3.53 -13.36
N GLN A 154 3.71 2.92 -13.59
CA GLN A 154 2.90 3.17 -14.78
C GLN A 154 2.29 4.57 -14.74
N TRP A 155 1.84 5.00 -13.58
CA TRP A 155 1.29 6.32 -13.32
C TRP A 155 2.08 6.98 -12.19
N ASP A 156 2.67 8.12 -12.47
CA ASP A 156 3.42 8.86 -11.48
C ASP A 156 2.49 9.52 -10.42
N PRO A 157 3.03 9.98 -9.29
CA PRO A 157 2.21 10.57 -8.22
C PRO A 157 1.37 11.76 -8.68
N HIS A 158 1.86 12.58 -9.62
CA HIS A 158 1.13 13.74 -10.13
C HIS A 158 -0.08 13.33 -10.96
N TYR A 159 0.10 12.30 -11.80
CA TYR A 159 -1.01 11.72 -12.56
C TYR A 159 -2.08 11.13 -11.62
N LEU A 160 -1.67 10.36 -10.61
CA LEU A 160 -2.61 9.77 -9.64
C LEU A 160 -3.42 10.85 -8.91
N ILE A 161 -2.78 11.91 -8.41
CA ILE A 161 -3.44 13.01 -7.74
C ILE A 161 -4.43 13.72 -8.67
N ALA A 162 -4.03 14.00 -9.89
CA ALA A 162 -4.89 14.61 -10.90
C ALA A 162 -6.11 13.74 -11.20
N ASP A 163 -5.91 12.44 -11.46
CA ASP A 163 -6.98 11.51 -11.77
C ASP A 163 -7.98 11.35 -10.61
N ILE A 164 -7.50 11.18 -9.37
CA ILE A 164 -8.33 11.14 -8.16
C ILE A 164 -9.13 12.45 -8.03
N SER A 165 -8.47 13.58 -8.29
CA SER A 165 -9.10 14.90 -8.14
C SER A 165 -10.25 15.15 -9.11
N ARG A 166 -10.36 14.41 -10.19
CA ARG A 166 -11.48 14.51 -11.16
C ARG A 166 -12.82 14.19 -10.53
N THR A 167 -12.83 13.29 -9.55
CA THR A 167 -14.07 12.82 -8.91
C THR A 167 -14.12 13.08 -7.41
N HIS A 168 -12.96 13.26 -6.75
CA HIS A 168 -12.85 13.47 -5.31
C HIS A 168 -12.14 14.79 -5.00
N THR A 169 -12.64 15.54 -4.02
CA THR A 169 -11.86 16.64 -3.45
C THR A 169 -10.79 16.07 -2.53
N LEU A 170 -9.52 16.40 -2.79
CA LEU A 170 -8.42 16.13 -1.88
C LEU A 170 -8.23 17.34 -0.95
N LEU A 171 -7.95 17.06 0.32
CA LEU A 171 -7.80 18.04 1.40
C LEU A 171 -6.38 18.00 1.97
N PRO A 172 -5.90 19.09 2.59
CA PRO A 172 -4.61 19.08 3.27
C PRO A 172 -4.51 17.94 4.29
N GLY A 173 -3.41 17.20 4.23
CA GLY A 173 -3.18 16.02 5.05
C GLY A 173 -3.67 14.69 4.46
N ASP A 174 -4.49 14.70 3.40
CA ASP A 174 -4.85 13.47 2.69
C ASP A 174 -3.61 12.79 2.12
N LEU A 175 -3.63 11.46 2.10
CA LEU A 175 -2.51 10.63 1.65
C LEU A 175 -2.84 9.91 0.35
N VAL A 176 -1.88 9.87 -0.57
CA VAL A 176 -1.97 9.10 -1.81
C VAL A 176 -0.80 8.12 -1.85
N PHE A 177 -1.09 6.84 -1.68
CA PHE A 177 -0.14 5.74 -1.81
C PHE A 177 0.02 5.38 -3.28
N THR A 178 1.26 5.20 -3.72
CA THR A 178 1.63 5.16 -5.14
C THR A 178 1.88 3.75 -5.69
N GLY A 179 1.61 2.72 -4.89
CA GLY A 179 1.85 1.33 -5.27
C GLY A 179 3.23 0.82 -4.86
N THR A 180 3.39 -0.50 -4.91
CA THR A 180 4.55 -1.24 -4.42
C THR A 180 5.21 -2.07 -5.53
N PRO A 181 6.55 -2.29 -5.52
CA PRO A 181 7.22 -3.23 -6.41
C PRO A 181 6.90 -4.70 -6.06
N ALA A 182 7.37 -5.65 -6.88
CA ALA A 182 7.29 -7.08 -6.62
C ALA A 182 7.94 -7.49 -5.30
N GLY A 183 7.59 -8.67 -4.79
CA GLY A 183 8.23 -9.29 -3.63
C GLY A 183 7.50 -9.13 -2.30
N SER A 184 6.26 -8.58 -2.29
CA SER A 184 5.41 -8.61 -1.09
C SER A 184 5.10 -10.05 -0.69
N ARG A 185 5.30 -10.38 0.59
CA ARG A 185 5.09 -11.71 1.17
C ARG A 185 4.51 -11.60 2.58
N PRO A 186 3.89 -12.68 3.09
CA PRO A 186 3.43 -12.71 4.48
C PRO A 186 4.58 -12.56 5.47
N VAL A 187 4.28 -11.90 6.58
CA VAL A 187 5.15 -11.76 7.76
C VAL A 187 4.49 -12.35 8.99
N GLU A 188 5.33 -12.74 9.94
CA GLU A 188 4.93 -13.37 11.20
C GLU A 188 5.06 -12.41 12.39
N PRO A 189 4.26 -12.59 13.47
CA PRO A 189 4.52 -11.91 14.73
C PRO A 189 5.95 -12.18 15.21
N GLY A 190 6.66 -11.12 15.56
CA GLY A 190 8.09 -11.15 15.88
C GLY A 190 8.97 -10.60 14.78
N ASP A 191 8.46 -10.47 13.55
CA ASP A 191 9.20 -9.82 12.46
C ASP A 191 9.24 -8.30 12.62
N GLU A 192 10.33 -7.70 12.14
CA GLU A 192 10.46 -6.27 11.93
C GLU A 192 10.42 -5.98 10.43
N VAL A 193 9.54 -5.09 10.02
CA VAL A 193 9.45 -4.65 8.63
C VAL A 193 9.95 -3.22 8.50
N ALA A 194 10.93 -3.01 7.63
CA ALA A 194 11.46 -1.69 7.32
C ALA A 194 11.25 -1.35 5.85
N VAL A 195 10.83 -0.12 5.56
CA VAL A 195 10.76 0.42 4.20
C VAL A 195 11.74 1.59 4.09
N GLU A 196 12.61 1.52 3.10
CA GLU A 196 13.62 2.56 2.82
C GLU A 196 13.35 3.17 1.44
N VAL A 197 13.37 4.50 1.37
CA VAL A 197 13.27 5.24 0.12
C VAL A 197 14.37 6.29 0.05
N ASP A 198 15.06 6.34 -1.08
CA ASP A 198 16.16 7.27 -1.30
C ASP A 198 15.72 8.72 -1.09
N GLY A 199 16.34 9.37 -0.09
CA GLY A 199 16.09 10.78 0.25
C GLY A 199 14.83 11.05 1.09
N LEU A 200 14.02 10.02 1.43
CA LEU A 200 12.88 10.16 2.33
C LEU A 200 13.14 9.57 3.73
N GLY A 201 13.98 8.54 3.83
CA GLY A 201 14.31 7.92 5.09
C GLY A 201 13.88 6.47 5.23
N ARG A 202 13.70 6.02 6.48
CA ARG A 202 13.39 4.64 6.84
C ARG A 202 12.21 4.57 7.81
N LEU A 203 11.15 3.90 7.39
CA LEU A 203 9.99 3.54 8.21
C LEU A 203 10.23 2.14 8.79
N VAL A 204 10.03 1.95 10.08
CA VAL A 204 10.23 0.66 10.75
C VAL A 204 9.06 0.35 11.66
N ASN A 205 8.49 -0.85 11.53
CA ASN A 205 7.38 -1.30 12.38
C ASN A 205 7.56 -2.77 12.77
N PRO A 206 7.44 -3.09 14.07
CA PRO A 206 7.38 -4.49 14.52
C PRO A 206 6.00 -5.08 14.20
N VAL A 207 5.97 -6.36 13.87
CA VAL A 207 4.74 -7.15 13.73
C VAL A 207 4.47 -7.89 15.05
N VAL A 208 3.25 -7.77 15.58
CA VAL A 208 2.86 -8.44 16.83
C VAL A 208 1.59 -9.26 16.64
N ALA A 209 1.45 -10.31 17.44
CA ALA A 209 0.18 -11.04 17.53
C ALA A 209 -0.82 -10.24 18.35
N ALA A 210 -2.07 -10.17 17.89
CA ALA A 210 -3.14 -9.66 18.72
C ALA A 210 -3.40 -10.58 19.93
N GLU A 211 -3.86 -10.01 21.04
CA GLU A 211 -4.37 -10.79 22.17
C GLU A 211 -5.72 -11.46 21.82
N TRP A 212 -6.43 -10.93 20.84
CA TRP A 212 -7.72 -11.41 20.34
C TRP A 212 -7.59 -12.14 19.01
N GLY A 213 -8.55 -13.00 18.70
CA GLY A 213 -8.70 -13.66 17.39
C GLY A 213 -9.99 -13.23 16.71
N ILE A 214 -10.19 -13.69 15.47
CA ILE A 214 -11.46 -13.49 14.78
C ILE A 214 -12.52 -14.39 15.42
N PRO A 215 -13.63 -13.82 15.95
CA PRO A 215 -14.66 -14.62 16.60
C PRO A 215 -15.29 -15.62 15.62
N GLU A 216 -15.39 -16.87 16.06
CA GLU A 216 -16.12 -17.91 15.32
C GLU A 216 -17.63 -17.70 15.46
N GLY A 217 -18.40 -18.13 14.46
CA GLY A 217 -19.86 -18.16 14.52
C GLY A 217 -20.58 -16.94 13.94
N TYR A 218 -19.88 -15.85 13.59
CA TYR A 218 -20.45 -14.73 12.84
C TYR A 218 -19.40 -13.97 12.05
N GLY A 219 -19.85 -13.29 10.97
CA GLY A 219 -18.99 -12.47 10.12
C GLY A 219 -18.04 -13.30 9.24
N ALA A 220 -17.17 -12.60 8.54
CA ALA A 220 -16.17 -13.21 7.68
C ALA A 220 -15.11 -13.95 8.51
N GLN A 221 -14.74 -15.13 8.04
CA GLN A 221 -13.68 -15.93 8.63
C GLN A 221 -12.41 -15.87 7.76
N PRO A 222 -11.21 -16.00 8.37
CA PRO A 222 -9.96 -16.14 7.61
C PRO A 222 -10.06 -17.32 6.64
N SER A 223 -9.59 -17.11 5.40
CA SER A 223 -9.62 -18.08 4.32
C SER A 223 -8.20 -18.44 3.87
N GLU A 224 -8.04 -19.67 3.40
CA GLU A 224 -6.83 -20.16 2.76
C GLU A 224 -7.13 -20.61 1.31
N SER A 225 -8.09 -19.97 0.68
CA SER A 225 -8.46 -20.27 -0.71
C SER A 225 -7.26 -20.05 -1.66
N GLU A 226 -7.42 -20.53 -2.87
CA GLU A 226 -6.42 -20.33 -3.90
C GLU A 226 -6.21 -18.84 -4.24
N GLU A 227 -7.28 -18.05 -4.26
CA GLU A 227 -7.21 -16.61 -4.49
C GLU A 227 -6.41 -15.91 -3.39
N VAL A 228 -6.65 -16.27 -2.13
CA VAL A 228 -5.89 -15.76 -0.98
C VAL A 228 -4.41 -16.10 -1.12
N ARG A 229 -4.09 -17.38 -1.34
CA ARG A 229 -2.69 -17.86 -1.42
C ARG A 229 -1.97 -17.29 -2.63
N SER A 230 -2.58 -17.26 -3.80
CA SER A 230 -1.96 -16.72 -5.02
C SER A 230 -1.65 -15.24 -4.88
N THR A 231 -2.48 -14.49 -4.18
CA THR A 231 -2.23 -13.07 -3.92
C THR A 231 -1.16 -12.87 -2.85
N ALA A 232 -1.24 -13.60 -1.74
CA ALA A 232 -0.33 -13.44 -0.61
C ALA A 232 1.09 -13.93 -0.90
N LEU A 233 1.21 -15.02 -1.65
CA LEU A 233 2.50 -15.67 -1.95
C LEU A 233 3.10 -15.22 -3.29
N GLY A 234 2.30 -14.57 -4.14
CA GLY A 234 2.78 -14.02 -5.41
C GLY A 234 3.50 -15.07 -6.27
N GLY A 235 4.70 -14.72 -6.74
CA GLY A 235 5.52 -15.61 -7.57
C GLY A 235 5.96 -16.93 -6.91
N ASP A 236 5.89 -17.02 -5.58
CA ASP A 236 6.26 -18.25 -4.84
C ASP A 236 5.10 -19.24 -4.74
N TRP A 237 3.92 -18.86 -5.24
CA TRP A 237 2.76 -19.75 -5.28
C TRP A 237 2.82 -20.67 -6.49
N GLU A 238 3.03 -21.96 -6.25
CA GLU A 238 2.87 -23.00 -7.27
C GLU A 238 1.40 -23.42 -7.38
N TYR A 239 0.79 -23.04 -8.51
CA TYR A 239 -0.56 -23.43 -8.83
C TYR A 239 -0.67 -24.95 -9.07
N ARG A 240 -1.39 -25.64 -8.21
CA ARG A 240 -1.59 -27.10 -8.28
C ARG A 240 -2.80 -27.53 -9.14
N GLY A 241 -3.30 -26.68 -9.99
CA GLY A 241 -4.48 -26.95 -10.84
C GLY A 241 -4.40 -26.29 -12.20
N VAL A 242 -5.39 -26.52 -13.04
CA VAL A 242 -5.52 -25.81 -14.32
C VAL A 242 -5.90 -24.36 -14.01
N ARG A 243 -5.01 -23.42 -14.29
CA ARG A 243 -5.37 -21.98 -14.19
C ARG A 243 -6.67 -21.76 -14.95
N PRO A 244 -7.71 -21.21 -14.33
CA PRO A 244 -8.89 -20.82 -15.09
C PRO A 244 -8.47 -19.85 -16.20
N PRO A 245 -9.05 -19.95 -17.40
CA PRO A 245 -8.74 -19.04 -18.48
C PRO A 245 -8.99 -17.61 -17.99
N ARG A 246 -8.00 -16.74 -18.16
CA ARG A 246 -8.14 -15.33 -17.82
C ARG A 246 -9.36 -14.78 -18.55
N PRO A 247 -10.27 -14.05 -17.87
CA PRO A 247 -11.39 -13.43 -18.55
C PRO A 247 -10.83 -12.59 -19.71
N ALA A 248 -11.41 -12.80 -20.90
CA ALA A 248 -11.05 -12.01 -22.07
C ALA A 248 -11.26 -10.53 -21.73
N ALA A 249 -10.23 -9.71 -21.98
CA ALA A 249 -10.34 -8.26 -21.82
C ALA A 249 -11.51 -7.79 -22.71
N ARG A 250 -12.56 -7.26 -22.09
CA ARG A 250 -13.65 -6.56 -22.78
C ARG A 250 -13.22 -5.14 -23.12
#